data_f3b141eeade8c501e2dbf866ba7591f4
#
_entry.id   f3b141eeade8c501e2dbf866ba7591f4
#
_cell.length_a   1.000
_cell.length_b   1.000
_cell.length_c   1.000
_cell.angle_alpha   90.00
_cell.angle_beta   90.00
_cell.angle_gamma   90.00
#
_symmetry.space_group_name_H-M   'P 1'
#
loop_
_entity.id
_entity.type
_entity.pdbx_description
1 polymer ?
#
loop_
_entity_poly.entity_id
_entity_poly.type
_entity_poly.pdbx_seq_one_letter_code
_entity_poly.pdbx_strand_id
1 'polypeptide(L)'
;MKYENMIFKKPIESKNYESDSKNVIAIIKDILQERIKDDNNKIIINTNLKYGLPLENINKIAGSIIEAWCYEVFSKIYDIKENKYQLINIEAQSRLGIADIVLQFKKPNSHITANVDVKATAEDIKSSGKSPNITPFSRIRTAYVEDPDFMFIILSIKHKVYSQKNCNTNLIDSIMEIVGYNCL
;
A
#
# COMPACT_ATOMS: atom_id res chain seq x y z
N MET A 1 1.19 12.09 36.96
CA MET A 1 1.75 13.14 36.06
C MET A 1 0.57 13.92 35.52
N LYS A 2 0.50 15.24 35.75
CA LYS A 2 -0.62 16.05 35.21
C LYS A 2 -0.28 16.46 33.79
N TYR A 3 -1.16 16.17 32.85
CA TYR A 3 -1.00 16.50 31.41
C TYR A 3 -0.87 18.01 31.15
N GLU A 4 -1.40 18.85 32.06
CA GLU A 4 -1.35 20.32 32.01
C GLU A 4 0.07 20.90 31.94
N ASN A 5 1.07 20.15 32.43
CA ASN A 5 2.48 20.57 32.47
C ASN A 5 3.33 19.98 31.34
N MET A 6 2.73 19.29 30.37
CA MET A 6 3.45 18.70 29.25
C MET A 6 3.55 19.68 28.07
N ILE A 7 4.77 20.02 27.68
CA ILE A 7 5.03 20.76 26.46
C ILE A 7 5.15 19.75 25.32
N PHE A 8 4.13 19.73 24.44
CA PHE A 8 4.14 18.88 23.26
C PHE A 8 4.74 19.63 22.07
N LYS A 9 5.76 19.04 21.45
CA LYS A 9 6.23 19.52 20.14
C LYS A 9 5.12 19.29 19.12
N LYS A 10 4.86 20.29 18.29
CA LYS A 10 3.92 20.20 17.17
C LYS A 10 4.70 19.87 15.91
N PRO A 11 4.20 19.01 15.02
CA PRO A 11 4.74 18.87 13.68
C PRO A 11 4.70 20.21 12.93
N ILE A 12 5.76 20.51 12.20
CA ILE A 12 5.83 21.67 11.32
C ILE A 12 6.20 21.14 9.95
N GLU A 13 5.31 21.29 8.99
CA GLU A 13 5.53 20.88 7.61
C GLU A 13 6.53 21.80 6.92
N SER A 14 7.36 21.23 6.03
CA SER A 14 8.23 22.01 5.18
C SER A 14 7.40 22.82 4.16
N LYS A 15 8.02 23.88 3.60
CA LYS A 15 7.35 24.78 2.65
C LYS A 15 6.78 24.06 1.42
N ASN A 16 7.37 22.95 1.01
CA ASN A 16 6.97 22.22 -0.21
C ASN A 16 6.14 20.98 0.09
N TYR A 17 5.92 20.64 1.36
CA TYR A 17 5.28 19.39 1.78
C TYR A 17 3.94 19.14 1.07
N GLU A 18 3.06 20.13 1.03
CA GLU A 18 1.74 20.00 0.43
C GLU A 18 1.80 19.70 -1.08
N SER A 19 2.70 20.39 -1.80
CA SER A 19 2.87 20.16 -3.24
C SER A 19 3.49 18.81 -3.54
N ASP A 20 4.46 18.40 -2.73
CA ASP A 20 5.17 17.13 -2.87
C ASP A 20 4.26 15.95 -2.57
N SER A 21 3.47 16.01 -1.50
CA SER A 21 2.52 14.96 -1.14
C SER A 21 1.43 14.78 -2.19
N LYS A 22 0.87 15.86 -2.72
CA LYS A 22 -0.11 15.80 -3.82
C LYS A 22 0.48 15.16 -5.07
N ASN A 23 1.72 15.51 -5.43
CA ASN A 23 2.41 14.93 -6.57
C ASN A 23 2.66 13.43 -6.39
N VAL A 24 3.17 13.01 -5.24
CA VAL A 24 3.42 11.59 -4.95
C VAL A 24 2.11 10.79 -4.96
N ILE A 25 1.04 11.31 -4.36
CA ILE A 25 -0.28 10.66 -4.39
C ILE A 25 -0.78 10.51 -5.83
N ALA A 26 -0.60 11.52 -6.68
CA ALA A 26 -0.98 11.44 -8.10
C ALA A 26 -0.18 10.36 -8.83
N ILE A 27 1.13 10.29 -8.61
CA ILE A 27 2.00 9.26 -9.19
C ILE A 27 1.57 7.85 -8.76
N ILE A 28 1.34 7.63 -7.47
CA ILE A 28 0.89 6.33 -6.95
C ILE A 28 -0.44 5.93 -7.61
N LYS A 29 -1.38 6.87 -7.72
CA LYS A 29 -2.68 6.63 -8.36
C LYS A 29 -2.52 6.25 -9.83
N ASP A 30 -1.68 6.94 -10.57
CA ASP A 30 -1.43 6.66 -12.00
C ASP A 30 -0.83 5.27 -12.20
N ILE A 31 0.17 4.90 -11.41
CA ILE A 31 0.81 3.58 -11.46
C ILE A 31 -0.22 2.47 -11.24
N LEU A 32 -1.04 2.60 -10.19
CA LEU A 32 -2.05 1.60 -9.87
C LEU A 32 -3.15 1.53 -10.92
N GLN A 33 -3.57 2.68 -11.46
CA GLN A 33 -4.60 2.73 -12.50
C GLN A 33 -4.13 2.07 -13.80
N GLU A 34 -2.87 2.25 -14.19
CA GLU A 34 -2.28 1.56 -15.34
C GLU A 34 -2.31 0.05 -15.13
N ARG A 35 -1.90 -0.44 -13.95
CA ARG A 35 -1.90 -1.86 -13.63
C ARG A 35 -3.29 -2.51 -13.68
N ILE A 36 -4.30 -1.81 -13.19
CA ILE A 36 -5.69 -2.29 -13.23
C ILE A 36 -6.19 -2.35 -14.68
N LYS A 37 -5.86 -1.36 -15.52
CA LYS A 37 -6.25 -1.32 -16.92
C LYS A 37 -5.61 -2.41 -17.78
N ASP A 38 -4.37 -2.80 -17.46
CA ASP A 38 -3.59 -3.79 -18.21
C ASP A 38 -3.93 -5.25 -17.81
N ASP A 39 -5.04 -5.50 -17.12
CA ASP A 39 -5.43 -6.81 -16.58
C ASP A 39 -4.39 -7.46 -15.65
N ASN A 40 -3.43 -6.69 -15.15
CA ASN A 40 -2.43 -7.13 -14.18
C ASN A 40 -2.90 -6.94 -12.71
N ASN A 41 -4.20 -6.97 -12.52
CA ASN A 41 -4.88 -6.77 -11.25
C ASN A 41 -5.35 -8.09 -10.60
N LYS A 42 -4.99 -9.24 -11.16
CA LYS A 42 -5.40 -10.56 -10.64
C LYS A 42 -4.21 -11.29 -10.03
N ILE A 43 -4.40 -11.75 -8.80
CA ILE A 43 -3.46 -12.60 -8.08
C ILE A 43 -4.07 -13.99 -8.03
N ILE A 44 -3.38 -14.97 -8.63
CA ILE A 44 -3.83 -16.35 -8.68
C ILE A 44 -3.20 -17.11 -7.53
N ILE A 45 -4.03 -17.68 -6.65
CA ILE A 45 -3.61 -18.47 -5.52
C ILE A 45 -3.85 -19.94 -5.85
N ASN A 46 -2.80 -20.60 -6.33
CA ASN A 46 -2.83 -22.01 -6.68
C ASN A 46 -2.57 -22.88 -5.45
N THR A 47 -3.38 -23.91 -5.27
CA THR A 47 -3.16 -24.92 -4.26
C THR A 47 -3.32 -26.31 -4.87
N ASN A 48 -2.82 -27.34 -4.17
CA ASN A 48 -3.07 -28.73 -4.54
C ASN A 48 -4.39 -29.29 -3.93
N LEU A 49 -5.24 -28.42 -3.38
CA LEU A 49 -6.50 -28.81 -2.78
C LEU A 49 -7.58 -28.93 -3.86
N LYS A 50 -8.27 -30.09 -3.89
CA LYS A 50 -9.31 -30.37 -4.88
C LYS A 50 -10.42 -29.31 -4.92
N TYR A 51 -10.78 -28.77 -3.78
CA TYR A 51 -11.86 -27.78 -3.61
C TYR A 51 -11.36 -26.35 -3.36
N GLY A 52 -10.03 -26.12 -3.48
CA GLY A 52 -9.42 -24.84 -3.20
C GLY A 52 -9.46 -24.44 -1.72
N LEU A 53 -9.18 -23.15 -1.46
CA LEU A 53 -9.29 -22.56 -0.12
C LEU A 53 -10.64 -21.88 0.07
N PRO A 54 -11.23 -21.92 1.28
CA PRO A 54 -12.40 -21.12 1.58
C PRO A 54 -12.12 -19.63 1.35
N LEU A 55 -13.01 -18.92 0.65
CA LEU A 55 -12.83 -17.50 0.28
C LEU A 55 -12.64 -16.60 1.51
N GLU A 56 -13.33 -16.93 2.62
CA GLU A 56 -13.14 -16.23 3.90
C GLU A 56 -11.69 -16.32 4.41
N ASN A 57 -11.03 -17.48 4.24
CA ASN A 57 -9.64 -17.64 4.65
C ASN A 57 -8.69 -16.83 3.76
N ILE A 58 -8.99 -16.71 2.46
CA ILE A 58 -8.25 -15.82 1.56
C ILE A 58 -8.37 -14.36 2.02
N ASN A 59 -9.58 -13.92 2.36
CA ASN A 59 -9.80 -12.57 2.89
C ASN A 59 -9.03 -12.30 4.20
N LYS A 60 -8.85 -13.30 5.06
CA LYS A 60 -8.06 -13.17 6.31
C LYS A 60 -6.58 -12.94 6.07
N ILE A 61 -6.03 -13.46 4.98
CA ILE A 61 -4.61 -13.32 4.62
C ILE A 61 -4.37 -12.26 3.51
N ALA A 62 -5.43 -11.60 3.06
CA ALA A 62 -5.38 -10.65 1.96
C ALA A 62 -4.36 -9.52 2.18
N GLY A 63 -4.18 -9.07 3.42
CA GLY A 63 -3.23 -8.00 3.75
C GLY A 63 -1.83 -8.26 3.19
N SER A 64 -1.21 -9.35 3.60
CA SER A 64 0.16 -9.69 3.17
C SER A 64 0.28 -9.98 1.67
N ILE A 65 -0.77 -10.53 1.05
CA ILE A 65 -0.79 -10.78 -0.41
C ILE A 65 -0.85 -9.45 -1.17
N ILE A 66 -1.67 -8.52 -0.72
CA ILE A 66 -1.83 -7.19 -1.33
C ILE A 66 -0.59 -6.33 -1.11
N GLU A 67 0.03 -6.37 0.07
CA GLU A 67 1.31 -5.72 0.33
C GLU A 67 2.39 -6.20 -0.66
N ALA A 68 2.51 -7.53 -0.85
CA ALA A 68 3.45 -8.10 -1.81
C ALA A 68 3.13 -7.69 -3.26
N TRP A 69 1.84 -7.66 -3.64
CA TRP A 69 1.42 -7.19 -4.96
C TRP A 69 1.76 -5.71 -5.18
N CYS A 70 1.50 -4.85 -4.21
CA CYS A 70 1.86 -3.43 -4.29
C CYS A 70 3.38 -3.25 -4.47
N TYR A 71 4.16 -3.98 -3.66
CA TYR A 71 5.63 -3.95 -3.79
C TYR A 71 6.08 -4.36 -5.19
N GLU A 72 5.53 -5.45 -5.75
CA GLU A 72 5.86 -5.91 -7.10
C GLU A 72 5.45 -4.88 -8.17
N VAL A 73 4.30 -4.24 -8.04
CA VAL A 73 3.84 -3.18 -8.95
C VAL A 73 4.83 -2.04 -9.01
N PHE A 74 5.27 -1.54 -7.86
CA PHE A 74 6.24 -0.44 -7.80
C PHE A 74 7.65 -0.88 -8.23
N SER A 75 8.07 -2.11 -7.91
CA SER A 75 9.37 -2.66 -8.35
C SER A 75 9.46 -2.74 -9.86
N LYS A 76 8.39 -3.14 -10.55
CA LYS A 76 8.36 -3.17 -12.02
C LYS A 76 8.54 -1.78 -12.65
N ILE A 77 8.11 -0.72 -11.96
CA ILE A 77 8.37 0.66 -12.40
C ILE A 77 9.82 1.05 -12.12
N TYR A 78 10.33 0.71 -10.94
CA TYR A 78 11.72 0.99 -10.54
C TYR A 78 12.74 0.34 -11.49
N ASP A 79 12.47 -0.88 -11.97
CA ASP A 79 13.34 -1.62 -12.89
C ASP A 79 13.47 -0.95 -14.26
N ILE A 80 12.57 -0.04 -14.62
CA ILE A 80 12.65 0.72 -15.88
C ILE A 80 13.64 1.87 -15.70
N LYS A 81 14.77 1.81 -16.42
CA LYS A 81 15.77 2.88 -16.42
C LYS A 81 15.22 4.22 -16.67
N GLU A 82 14.95 5.15 -16.53
CA GLU A 82 14.30 6.40 -16.93
C GLU A 82 12.76 6.29 -16.94
N ASN A 83 12.20 5.65 -15.88
CA ASN A 83 10.76 5.59 -15.76
C ASN A 83 10.15 7.01 -15.65
N LYS A 84 8.99 7.18 -16.27
CA LYS A 84 8.29 8.48 -16.35
C LYS A 84 7.93 9.08 -14.98
N TYR A 85 7.89 8.26 -13.95
CA TYR A 85 7.54 8.65 -12.59
C TYR A 85 8.72 9.11 -11.74
N GLN A 86 9.94 8.98 -12.27
CA GLN A 86 11.17 9.32 -11.55
C GLN A 86 11.32 8.55 -10.22
N LEU A 87 10.78 7.32 -10.14
CA LEU A 87 10.96 6.43 -9.00
C LEU A 87 12.41 5.91 -9.01
N ILE A 88 13.18 6.22 -7.98
CA ILE A 88 14.63 5.95 -7.91
C ILE A 88 15.01 4.93 -6.86
N ASN A 89 14.13 4.63 -5.92
CA ASN A 89 14.32 3.57 -4.93
C ASN A 89 12.99 3.04 -4.42
N ILE A 90 12.99 1.76 -4.04
CA ILE A 90 11.89 1.07 -3.38
C ILE A 90 12.44 0.12 -2.33
N GLU A 91 11.86 0.13 -1.13
CA GLU A 91 12.22 -0.77 -0.05
C GLU A 91 10.96 -1.34 0.61
N ALA A 92 10.92 -2.66 0.79
CA ALA A 92 9.96 -3.28 1.68
C ALA A 92 10.45 -3.10 3.13
N GLN A 93 9.59 -2.61 4.00
CA GLN A 93 9.94 -2.44 5.39
C GLN A 93 9.74 -3.73 6.19
N SER A 94 10.53 -3.86 7.25
CA SER A 94 10.33 -4.94 8.20
C SER A 94 9.02 -4.76 8.97
N ARG A 95 8.55 -5.82 9.62
CA ARG A 95 7.34 -5.81 10.45
C ARG A 95 7.37 -4.75 11.57
N LEU A 96 8.54 -4.24 11.93
CA LEU A 96 8.74 -3.17 12.90
C LEU A 96 8.83 -1.79 12.24
N GLY A 97 8.75 -1.70 10.92
CA GLY A 97 8.73 -0.46 10.17
C GLY A 97 7.53 0.43 10.53
N ILE A 98 7.58 1.68 10.10
CA ILE A 98 6.48 2.62 10.27
C ILE A 98 5.44 2.49 9.14
N ALA A 99 5.84 1.91 8.02
CA ALA A 99 5.06 1.65 6.83
C ALA A 99 5.42 0.28 6.25
N ASP A 100 4.71 -0.19 5.23
CA ASP A 100 4.98 -1.45 4.55
C ASP A 100 6.00 -1.28 3.42
N ILE A 101 5.93 -0.16 2.70
CA ILE A 101 6.77 0.16 1.55
C ILE A 101 7.29 1.59 1.67
N VAL A 102 8.56 1.79 1.36
CA VAL A 102 9.16 3.11 1.20
C VAL A 102 9.48 3.35 -0.27
N LEU A 103 9.00 4.45 -0.81
CA LEU A 103 9.23 4.89 -2.19
C LEU A 103 10.05 6.18 -2.17
N GLN A 104 11.04 6.29 -3.06
CA GLN A 104 11.81 7.52 -3.26
C GLN A 104 11.69 8.01 -4.70
N PHE A 105 11.34 9.27 -4.84
CA PHE A 105 11.18 9.93 -6.14
C PHE A 105 12.23 11.02 -6.31
N LYS A 106 12.80 11.11 -7.51
CA LYS A 106 13.85 12.09 -7.85
C LYS A 106 13.26 13.51 -7.96
N LYS A 107 14.02 14.46 -7.45
CA LYS A 107 13.87 15.92 -7.67
C LYS A 107 15.16 16.50 -8.26
N PRO A 108 15.15 17.73 -8.81
CA PRO A 108 16.36 18.31 -9.42
C PRO A 108 17.60 18.28 -8.53
N ASN A 109 17.47 18.53 -7.22
CA ASN A 109 18.61 18.59 -6.29
C ASN A 109 18.40 17.76 -5.03
N SER A 110 17.39 16.90 -4.99
CA SER A 110 17.01 16.12 -3.80
C SER A 110 16.18 14.89 -4.20
N HIS A 111 15.52 14.30 -3.24
CA HIS A 111 14.50 13.26 -3.45
C HIS A 111 13.34 13.49 -2.48
N ILE A 112 12.20 12.88 -2.79
CA ILE A 112 11.05 12.79 -1.89
C ILE A 112 10.98 11.35 -1.41
N THR A 113 10.83 11.16 -0.11
CA THR A 113 10.60 9.84 0.50
C THR A 113 9.15 9.73 0.97
N ALA A 114 8.43 8.72 0.49
CA ALA A 114 7.07 8.41 0.88
C ALA A 114 7.00 7.07 1.60
N ASN A 115 6.45 7.07 2.80
CA ASN A 115 6.19 5.88 3.62
C ASN A 115 4.76 5.43 3.37
N VAL A 116 4.58 4.31 2.69
CA VAL A 116 3.27 3.81 2.25
C VAL A 116 2.84 2.64 3.12
N ASP A 117 1.74 2.83 3.84
CA ASP A 117 1.06 1.82 4.67
C ASP A 117 -0.10 1.23 3.85
N VAL A 118 0.01 -0.04 3.47
CA VAL A 118 -0.93 -0.71 2.58
C VAL A 118 -2.04 -1.37 3.39
N LYS A 119 -3.28 -1.15 2.99
CA LYS A 119 -4.47 -1.73 3.65
C LYS A 119 -5.35 -2.47 2.66
N ALA A 120 -5.64 -3.74 2.94
CA ALA A 120 -6.57 -4.54 2.17
C ALA A 120 -8.01 -4.28 2.61
N THR A 121 -8.90 -4.03 1.64
CA THR A 121 -10.33 -3.81 1.88
C THR A 121 -11.15 -4.73 0.97
N ALA A 122 -11.86 -5.70 1.54
CA ALA A 122 -12.72 -6.58 0.75
C ALA A 122 -13.96 -5.82 0.24
N GLU A 123 -14.32 -6.04 -1.03
CA GLU A 123 -15.45 -5.34 -1.67
C GLU A 123 -16.81 -5.77 -1.11
N ASP A 124 -16.95 -7.04 -0.83
CA ASP A 124 -18.17 -7.71 -0.41
C ASP A 124 -18.43 -7.67 1.11
N ILE A 125 -17.42 -7.30 1.89
CA ILE A 125 -17.56 -7.19 3.32
C ILE A 125 -18.04 -5.78 3.68
N LYS A 126 -19.28 -5.68 4.17
CA LYS A 126 -19.76 -4.43 4.77
C LYS A 126 -18.82 -4.01 5.89
N SER A 127 -18.41 -2.76 5.88
CA SER A 127 -17.56 -2.19 6.92
C SER A 127 -18.09 -2.58 8.31
N SER A 128 -17.25 -3.23 9.09
CA SER A 128 -17.59 -3.60 10.47
C SER A 128 -17.64 -2.40 11.42
N GLY A 129 -17.49 -1.19 10.90
CA GLY A 129 -17.36 0.05 11.69
C GLY A 129 -16.04 0.14 12.49
N LYS A 130 -15.16 -0.84 12.36
CA LYS A 130 -13.83 -0.80 12.96
C LYS A 130 -12.87 -0.07 12.04
N SER A 131 -12.10 0.85 12.61
CA SER A 131 -10.99 1.49 11.89
C SER A 131 -9.97 0.44 11.46
N PRO A 132 -9.36 0.58 10.28
CA PRO A 132 -8.25 -0.27 9.89
C PRO A 132 -7.13 -0.19 10.92
N ASN A 133 -6.41 -1.30 11.10
CA ASN A 133 -5.26 -1.33 12.00
C ASN A 133 -4.13 -0.53 11.34
N ILE A 134 -3.91 0.69 11.81
CA ILE A 134 -2.87 1.59 11.31
C ILE A 134 -1.70 1.57 12.31
N THR A 135 -0.52 1.89 11.82
CA THR A 135 0.64 2.19 12.69
C THR A 135 0.23 3.16 13.81
N PRO A 136 0.59 2.90 15.06
CA PRO A 136 0.18 3.73 16.18
C PRO A 136 0.43 5.22 15.91
N PHE A 137 -0.61 6.04 16.06
CA PHE A 137 -0.56 7.47 15.79
C PHE A 137 0.60 8.18 16.49
N SER A 138 1.00 7.70 17.68
CA SER A 138 2.14 8.23 18.42
C SER A 138 3.46 8.12 17.62
N ARG A 139 3.67 7.02 16.88
CA ARG A 139 4.87 6.81 16.06
C ARG A 139 4.87 7.75 14.84
N ILE A 140 3.74 7.82 14.16
CA ILE A 140 3.56 8.72 13.01
C ILE A 140 3.79 10.17 13.45
N ARG A 141 3.16 10.58 14.57
CA ARG A 141 3.35 11.92 15.11
C ARG A 141 4.79 12.22 15.46
N THR A 142 5.52 11.27 16.06
CA THR A 142 6.94 11.45 16.39
C THR A 142 7.76 11.68 15.13
N ALA A 143 7.55 10.87 14.09
CA ALA A 143 8.24 11.04 12.82
C ALA A 143 7.98 12.42 12.18
N TYR A 144 6.73 12.91 12.18
CA TYR A 144 6.39 14.26 11.71
C TYR A 144 7.02 15.39 12.54
N VAL A 145 7.29 15.16 13.82
CA VAL A 145 7.95 16.15 14.68
C VAL A 145 9.44 16.20 14.40
N GLU A 146 10.03 15.07 14.06
CA GLU A 146 11.47 14.92 13.82
C GLU A 146 11.88 15.31 12.39
N ASP A 147 10.99 15.08 11.42
CA ASP A 147 11.23 15.35 10.01
C ASP A 147 10.07 16.14 9.39
N PRO A 148 10.27 17.43 9.04
CA PRO A 148 9.26 18.28 8.39
C PRO A 148 8.85 17.82 6.98
N ASP A 149 9.64 16.95 6.35
CA ASP A 149 9.36 16.35 5.04
C ASP A 149 8.84 14.90 5.15
N PHE A 150 8.65 14.39 6.37
CA PHE A 150 8.14 13.05 6.59
C PHE A 150 6.76 12.89 5.96
N MET A 151 6.66 11.99 4.97
CA MET A 151 5.40 11.71 4.26
C MET A 151 4.92 10.31 4.60
N PHE A 152 3.70 10.22 5.15
CA PHE A 152 3.03 8.97 5.46
C PHE A 152 1.74 8.87 4.66
N ILE A 153 1.60 7.83 3.86
CA ILE A 153 0.50 7.61 2.94
C ILE A 153 -0.22 6.32 3.30
N ILE A 154 -1.53 6.37 3.47
CA ILE A 154 -2.37 5.19 3.61
C ILE A 154 -2.90 4.82 2.24
N LEU A 155 -2.48 3.65 1.74
CA LEU A 155 -2.92 3.09 0.49
C LEU A 155 -3.91 1.96 0.74
N SER A 156 -5.20 2.24 0.60
CA SER A 156 -6.26 1.23 0.71
C SER A 156 -6.52 0.59 -0.64
N ILE A 157 -6.30 -0.72 -0.75
CA ILE A 157 -6.54 -1.52 -1.95
C ILE A 157 -7.84 -2.30 -1.79
N LYS A 158 -8.79 -2.04 -2.68
CA LYS A 158 -10.07 -2.73 -2.72
C LYS A 158 -9.95 -3.99 -3.57
N HIS A 159 -10.36 -5.13 -3.02
CA HIS A 159 -10.27 -6.41 -3.69
C HIS A 159 -11.56 -7.23 -3.55
N LYS A 160 -11.78 -8.14 -4.49
CA LYS A 160 -12.76 -9.22 -4.41
C LYS A 160 -12.06 -10.57 -4.54
N VAL A 161 -12.65 -11.60 -3.97
CA VAL A 161 -12.12 -12.98 -4.02
C VAL A 161 -13.17 -13.91 -4.60
N TYR A 162 -12.78 -14.77 -5.54
CA TYR A 162 -13.65 -15.78 -6.12
C TYR A 162 -12.87 -17.05 -6.47
N SER A 163 -13.59 -18.15 -6.67
CA SER A 163 -13.00 -19.43 -7.07
C SER A 163 -13.14 -19.62 -8.56
N GLN A 164 -12.13 -20.21 -9.18
CA GLN A 164 -12.12 -20.56 -10.60
C GLN A 164 -11.56 -21.96 -10.80
N LYS A 165 -12.24 -22.76 -11.62
CA LYS A 165 -11.73 -24.08 -12.00
C LYS A 165 -10.57 -23.92 -12.98
N ASN A 166 -9.43 -24.54 -12.66
CA ASN A 166 -8.29 -24.60 -13.55
C ASN A 166 -8.49 -25.73 -14.56
N CYS A 167 -8.58 -25.40 -15.82
CA CYS A 167 -8.85 -26.37 -16.91
C CYS A 167 -7.74 -27.41 -17.08
N ASN A 168 -6.50 -27.05 -16.74
CA ASN A 168 -5.33 -27.92 -16.95
C ASN A 168 -5.17 -28.93 -15.80
N THR A 169 -5.47 -28.53 -14.58
CA THR A 169 -5.26 -29.37 -13.38
C THR A 169 -6.52 -29.98 -12.83
N ASN A 170 -7.71 -29.50 -13.27
CA ASN A 170 -9.01 -29.81 -12.67
C ASN A 170 -9.14 -29.43 -11.18
N LEU A 171 -8.21 -28.65 -10.65
CA LEU A 171 -8.26 -28.11 -9.29
C LEU A 171 -9.02 -26.78 -9.25
N ILE A 172 -9.33 -26.33 -8.07
CA ILE A 172 -9.93 -25.02 -7.85
C ILE A 172 -8.85 -24.03 -7.41
N ASP A 173 -8.62 -23.01 -8.22
CA ASP A 173 -7.79 -21.87 -7.87
C ASP A 173 -8.64 -20.80 -7.20
N SER A 174 -8.03 -20.04 -6.30
CA SER A 174 -8.63 -18.83 -5.75
C SER A 174 -8.03 -17.62 -6.42
N ILE A 175 -8.88 -16.72 -6.85
CA ILE A 175 -8.47 -15.47 -7.53
C ILE A 175 -8.76 -14.30 -6.59
N MET A 176 -7.75 -13.49 -6.32
CA MET A 176 -7.91 -12.19 -5.71
C MET A 176 -7.75 -11.12 -6.80
N GLU A 177 -8.80 -10.39 -7.06
CA GLU A 177 -8.83 -9.35 -8.08
C GLU A 177 -8.89 -7.97 -7.43
N ILE A 178 -7.93 -7.11 -7.77
CA ILE A 178 -7.90 -5.72 -7.33
C ILE A 178 -8.92 -4.95 -8.17
N VAL A 179 -9.91 -4.37 -7.51
CA VAL A 179 -11.02 -3.67 -8.16
C VAL A 179 -11.00 -2.17 -7.96
N GLY A 180 -10.11 -1.68 -7.11
CA GLY A 180 -9.96 -0.25 -6.86
C GLY A 180 -8.94 0.06 -5.78
N TYR A 181 -8.70 1.33 -5.58
CA TYR A 181 -7.79 1.83 -4.55
C TYR A 181 -8.25 3.21 -4.05
N ASN A 182 -7.81 3.57 -2.86
CA ASN A 182 -7.87 4.91 -2.32
C ASN A 182 -6.54 5.26 -1.67
N CYS A 183 -6.05 6.47 -1.91
CA CYS A 183 -4.76 6.95 -1.42
C CYS A 183 -5.00 8.27 -0.68
N LEU A 184 -4.65 8.28 0.63
CA LEU A 184 -4.83 9.39 1.55
C LEU A 184 -3.49 9.80 2.16
#